data_4276eefce026874f2b91aeb0699c3e96
#
_entry.id   4276eefce026874f2b91aeb0699c3e96
#
_cell.length_a   1.000
_cell.length_b   1.000
_cell.length_c   1.000
_cell.angle_alpha   90.00
_cell.angle_beta   90.00
_cell.angle_gamma   90.00
#
_symmetry.space_group_name_H-M   'P 1'
#
loop_
_entity.id
_entity.type
_entity.pdbx_description
1 polymer ?
#
loop_
_entity_poly.entity_id
_entity_poly.type
_entity_poly.pdbx_seq_one_letter_code
_entity_poly.pdbx_strand_id
1 'polypeptide(L)'
;MKKSILTLTILGLISALLLSFAHQLLTPIIASRQEEGKKDIILAVLPESNNFKVLEKNGIILYEGNKDGEVAIIARGPGFGGEIELIVGANPFERKVYGIKVLSHSETPGLGSHITGEVFEQNFVDKPFGDYQVVKRPVADLMEVEAITGATVSSQLVVDIVKKAINEMLLAYGFDAIAITEVPVVTGATDTSTGATDTSTSATDATSSATVTTGATVTDTGTGATITTGATVTTGATSLGGGEY
;
A
#
# COMPACT_ATOMS: atom_id res chain seq x y z
N MET A 1 -26.14 38.56 -37.32
CA MET A 1 -25.06 38.28 -36.35
C MET A 1 -25.41 38.64 -34.90
N LYS A 2 -25.87 39.87 -34.55
CA LYS A 2 -26.18 40.23 -33.14
C LYS A 2 -27.27 39.40 -32.50
N LYS A 3 -28.32 39.00 -33.24
CA LYS A 3 -29.43 38.17 -32.73
C LYS A 3 -28.97 36.73 -32.40
N SER A 4 -28.07 36.14 -33.20
CA SER A 4 -27.54 34.80 -33.00
C SER A 4 -26.58 34.72 -31.78
N ILE A 5 -25.80 35.80 -31.58
CA ILE A 5 -24.93 35.91 -30.40
C ILE A 5 -25.79 36.03 -29.15
N LEU A 6 -26.85 36.82 -29.16
CA LEU A 6 -27.74 37.01 -28.03
C LEU A 6 -28.46 35.70 -27.65
N THR A 7 -28.95 34.92 -28.61
CA THR A 7 -29.59 33.62 -28.36
C THR A 7 -28.63 32.62 -27.77
N LEU A 8 -27.38 32.55 -28.27
CA LEU A 8 -26.34 31.65 -27.70
C LEU A 8 -25.98 32.03 -26.26
N THR A 9 -25.86 33.34 -25.98
CA THR A 9 -25.55 33.82 -24.63
C THR A 9 -26.67 33.50 -23.66
N ILE A 10 -27.93 33.69 -24.04
CA ILE A 10 -29.09 33.36 -23.20
C ILE A 10 -29.17 31.86 -22.96
N LEU A 11 -28.95 31.02 -23.97
CA LEU A 11 -28.95 29.57 -23.81
C LEU A 11 -27.84 29.11 -22.90
N GLY A 12 -26.62 29.67 -23.02
CA GLY A 12 -25.49 29.39 -22.13
C GLY A 12 -25.74 29.79 -20.68
N LEU A 13 -26.37 30.97 -20.47
CA LEU A 13 -26.79 31.42 -19.13
C LEU A 13 -27.81 30.47 -18.49
N ILE A 14 -28.82 30.06 -19.24
CA ILE A 14 -29.85 29.12 -18.74
C ILE A 14 -29.20 27.77 -18.38
N SER A 15 -28.31 27.23 -19.23
CA SER A 15 -27.63 25.98 -18.99
C SER A 15 -26.73 26.05 -17.75
N ALA A 16 -25.96 27.13 -17.58
CA ALA A 16 -25.13 27.36 -16.41
C ALA A 16 -25.95 27.46 -15.12
N LEU A 17 -27.08 28.12 -15.17
CA LEU A 17 -27.99 28.30 -14.03
C LEU A 17 -28.64 26.97 -13.64
N LEU A 18 -29.07 26.15 -14.60
CA LEU A 18 -29.63 24.82 -14.36
C LEU A 18 -28.56 23.88 -13.75
N LEU A 19 -27.32 23.91 -14.26
CA LEU A 19 -26.23 23.08 -13.74
C LEU A 19 -25.85 23.48 -12.31
N SER A 20 -25.76 24.80 -12.04
CA SER A 20 -25.50 25.32 -10.69
C SER A 20 -26.60 24.92 -9.71
N PHE A 21 -27.86 25.02 -10.13
CA PHE A 21 -29.01 24.63 -9.30
C PHE A 21 -29.00 23.12 -9.01
N ALA A 22 -28.76 22.29 -10.02
CA ALA A 22 -28.63 20.84 -9.84
C ALA A 22 -27.51 20.49 -8.88
N HIS A 23 -26.34 21.13 -9.00
CA HIS A 23 -25.21 20.92 -8.11
C HIS A 23 -25.56 21.24 -6.66
N GLN A 24 -26.24 22.37 -6.39
CA GLN A 24 -26.63 22.75 -5.04
C GLN A 24 -27.63 21.77 -4.40
N LEU A 25 -28.52 21.18 -5.19
CA LEU A 25 -29.48 20.18 -4.68
C LEU A 25 -28.84 18.82 -4.45
N LEU A 26 -27.88 18.40 -5.29
CA LEU A 26 -27.25 17.09 -5.18
C LEU A 26 -26.15 17.03 -4.11
N THR A 27 -25.44 18.12 -3.89
CA THR A 27 -24.32 18.18 -2.94
C THR A 27 -24.68 17.65 -1.53
N PRO A 28 -25.78 18.10 -0.86
CA PRO A 28 -26.12 17.61 0.46
C PRO A 28 -26.53 16.11 0.47
N ILE A 29 -27.17 15.64 -0.62
CA ILE A 29 -27.59 14.25 -0.75
C ILE A 29 -26.37 13.33 -0.93
N ILE A 30 -25.39 13.78 -1.72
CA ILE A 30 -24.13 13.04 -1.90
C ILE A 30 -23.34 13.00 -0.60
N ALA A 31 -23.24 14.12 0.11
CA ALA A 31 -22.52 14.19 1.37
C ALA A 31 -23.11 13.25 2.43
N SER A 32 -24.45 13.25 2.61
CA SER A 32 -25.08 12.35 3.59
C SER A 32 -24.92 10.88 3.25
N ARG A 33 -25.01 10.50 1.97
CA ARG A 33 -24.75 9.11 1.54
C ARG A 33 -23.29 8.70 1.71
N GLN A 34 -22.35 9.61 1.53
CA GLN A 34 -20.93 9.35 1.77
C GLN A 34 -20.64 9.13 3.26
N GLU A 35 -21.29 9.88 4.15
CA GLU A 35 -21.13 9.68 5.60
C GLU A 35 -21.73 8.35 6.07
N GLU A 36 -22.93 8.01 5.60
CA GLU A 36 -23.54 6.71 5.89
C GLU A 36 -22.70 5.55 5.34
N GLY A 37 -22.25 5.64 4.09
CA GLY A 37 -21.38 4.63 3.48
C GLY A 37 -20.05 4.47 4.21
N LYS A 38 -19.43 5.56 4.69
CA LYS A 38 -18.22 5.48 5.50
C LYS A 38 -18.46 4.78 6.84
N LYS A 39 -19.60 5.03 7.47
CA LYS A 39 -19.95 4.37 8.73
C LYS A 39 -20.07 2.86 8.56
N ASP A 40 -20.76 2.40 7.54
CA ASP A 40 -20.94 0.98 7.25
C ASP A 40 -19.60 0.30 6.94
N ILE A 41 -18.72 0.97 6.20
CA ILE A 41 -17.39 0.43 5.87
C ILE A 41 -16.49 0.36 7.12
N ILE A 42 -16.53 1.38 8.00
CA ILE A 42 -15.77 1.35 9.26
C ILE A 42 -16.26 0.19 10.14
N LEU A 43 -17.55 0.00 10.26
CA LEU A 43 -18.13 -1.11 11.03
C LEU A 43 -17.87 -2.48 10.40
N ALA A 44 -17.69 -2.56 9.08
CA ALA A 44 -17.36 -3.82 8.41
C ALA A 44 -15.98 -4.37 8.80
N VAL A 45 -15.06 -3.52 9.29
CA VAL A 45 -13.74 -3.94 9.78
C VAL A 45 -13.65 -3.98 11.32
N LEU A 46 -14.76 -3.72 12.03
CA LEU A 46 -14.88 -3.78 13.49
C LEU A 46 -15.99 -4.81 13.84
N PRO A 47 -15.68 -6.11 13.83
CA PRO A 47 -16.67 -7.19 13.78
C PRO A 47 -17.59 -7.25 14.99
N GLU A 48 -17.17 -6.80 16.16
CA GLU A 48 -17.96 -6.86 17.39
C GLU A 48 -18.61 -5.52 17.76
N SER A 49 -18.29 -4.44 17.02
CA SER A 49 -18.77 -3.10 17.32
C SER A 49 -19.96 -2.71 16.43
N ASN A 50 -20.97 -2.11 17.06
CA ASN A 50 -22.15 -1.55 16.37
C ASN A 50 -22.07 -0.02 16.20
N ASN A 51 -21.07 0.60 16.79
CA ASN A 51 -20.82 2.03 16.73
C ASN A 51 -19.33 2.30 16.98
N PHE A 52 -18.87 3.49 16.62
CA PHE A 52 -17.50 3.92 16.83
C PHE A 52 -17.44 5.37 17.27
N LYS A 53 -16.32 5.75 17.86
CA LYS A 53 -15.94 7.14 18.19
C LYS A 53 -14.71 7.51 17.38
N VAL A 54 -14.67 8.75 16.95
CA VAL A 54 -13.46 9.28 16.29
C VAL A 54 -12.55 9.83 17.39
N LEU A 55 -11.32 9.33 17.42
CA LEU A 55 -10.26 9.75 18.32
C LEU A 55 -9.09 10.28 17.52
N GLU A 56 -8.45 11.30 18.04
CA GLU A 56 -7.16 11.76 17.52
C GLU A 56 -6.09 11.51 18.58
N LYS A 57 -5.09 10.68 18.24
CA LYS A 57 -3.94 10.39 19.08
C LYS A 57 -2.66 10.64 18.28
N ASN A 58 -1.78 11.47 18.81
CA ASN A 58 -0.50 11.81 18.17
C ASN A 58 -0.64 12.34 16.73
N GLY A 59 -1.75 13.05 16.40
CA GLY A 59 -2.04 13.55 15.06
C GLY A 59 -2.59 12.49 14.10
N ILE A 60 -2.87 11.27 14.59
CA ILE A 60 -3.46 10.17 13.83
C ILE A 60 -4.95 10.06 14.17
N ILE A 61 -5.80 10.01 13.14
CA ILE A 61 -7.24 9.82 13.30
C ILE A 61 -7.54 8.34 13.36
N LEU A 62 -8.15 7.93 14.46
CA LEU A 62 -8.55 6.54 14.73
C LEU A 62 -10.05 6.45 14.94
N TYR A 63 -10.65 5.35 14.55
CA TYR A 63 -12.05 5.02 14.77
C TYR A 63 -12.11 3.89 15.80
N GLU A 64 -12.35 4.25 17.05
CA GLU A 64 -12.44 3.27 18.14
C GLU A 64 -13.86 2.72 18.23
N GLY A 65 -13.97 1.39 18.13
CA GLY A 65 -15.22 0.67 18.29
C GLY A 65 -15.80 0.78 19.71
N ASN A 66 -17.03 0.37 19.91
CA ASN A 66 -17.66 0.32 21.24
C ASN A 66 -17.30 -0.94 22.03
N LYS A 67 -16.49 -1.82 21.46
CA LYS A 67 -15.85 -2.97 22.11
C LYS A 67 -14.41 -2.67 22.42
N ASP A 68 -13.93 -3.20 23.53
CA ASP A 68 -12.58 -2.92 24.03
C ASP A 68 -11.51 -3.41 23.04
N GLY A 69 -10.64 -2.47 22.68
CA GLY A 69 -9.48 -2.72 21.82
C GLY A 69 -9.77 -2.76 20.32
N GLU A 70 -11.01 -2.65 19.87
CA GLU A 70 -11.31 -2.56 18.43
C GLU A 70 -11.05 -1.14 17.91
N VAL A 71 -10.15 -1.03 16.95
CA VAL A 71 -9.74 0.24 16.35
C VAL A 71 -9.63 0.08 14.84
N ALA A 72 -10.11 1.07 14.11
CA ALA A 72 -9.87 1.16 12.68
C ALA A 72 -9.08 2.43 12.34
N ILE A 73 -8.26 2.34 11.30
CA ILE A 73 -7.47 3.45 10.76
C ILE A 73 -7.62 3.49 9.25
N ILE A 74 -7.79 4.68 8.69
CA ILE A 74 -7.73 4.90 7.24
C ILE A 74 -6.30 5.21 6.86
N ALA A 75 -5.75 4.42 5.95
CA ALA A 75 -4.39 4.57 5.45
C ALA A 75 -4.40 4.78 3.94
N ARG A 76 -3.41 5.54 3.47
CA ARG A 76 -3.19 5.84 2.07
C ARG A 76 -1.76 5.53 1.68
N GLY A 77 -1.61 5.10 0.45
CA GLY A 77 -0.29 4.85 -0.11
C GLY A 77 -0.30 4.74 -1.62
N PRO A 78 0.89 4.64 -2.22
CA PRO A 78 1.00 4.49 -3.66
C PRO A 78 0.46 3.12 -4.08
N GLY A 79 -0.28 3.08 -5.18
CA GLY A 79 -0.62 1.91 -5.94
C GLY A 79 0.16 1.85 -7.25
N PHE A 80 -0.08 0.83 -8.07
CA PHE A 80 0.54 0.72 -9.39
C PHE A 80 -0.05 1.71 -10.39
N GLY A 81 -1.38 1.88 -10.38
CA GLY A 81 -2.10 2.80 -11.25
C GLY A 81 -2.35 4.20 -10.64
N GLY A 82 -2.05 4.39 -9.37
CA GLY A 82 -2.29 5.62 -8.63
C GLY A 82 -2.45 5.36 -7.14
N GLU A 83 -3.02 6.31 -6.40
CA GLU A 83 -3.21 6.18 -4.95
C GLU A 83 -4.22 5.07 -4.61
N ILE A 84 -3.93 4.32 -3.55
CA ILE A 84 -4.84 3.39 -2.90
C ILE A 84 -5.17 3.94 -1.51
N GLU A 85 -6.45 4.01 -1.18
CA GLU A 85 -6.96 4.32 0.15
C GLU A 85 -7.68 3.10 0.69
N LEU A 86 -7.33 2.69 1.90
CA LEU A 86 -7.96 1.55 2.57
C LEU A 86 -8.16 1.82 4.05
N ILE A 87 -9.05 1.05 4.67
CA ILE A 87 -9.25 1.03 6.11
C ILE A 87 -8.79 -0.31 6.66
N VAL A 88 -8.09 -0.27 7.78
CA VAL A 88 -7.63 -1.45 8.52
C VAL A 88 -8.32 -1.47 9.86
N GLY A 89 -9.04 -2.53 10.16
CA GLY A 89 -9.60 -2.81 11.48
C GLY A 89 -8.69 -3.77 12.24
N ALA A 90 -8.36 -3.43 13.48
CA ALA A 90 -7.41 -4.22 14.25
C ALA A 90 -7.58 -4.01 15.77
N ASN A 91 -6.95 -4.86 16.56
CA ASN A 91 -6.79 -4.70 17.99
C ASN A 91 -5.30 -4.55 18.32
N PRO A 92 -4.83 -3.34 18.68
CA PRO A 92 -3.42 -3.11 18.99
C PRO A 92 -2.96 -3.83 20.26
N PHE A 93 -3.87 -4.15 21.20
CA PHE A 93 -3.55 -4.86 22.45
C PHE A 93 -3.36 -6.35 22.22
N GLU A 94 -4.20 -6.97 21.37
CA GLU A 94 -4.09 -8.37 20.97
C GLU A 94 -3.10 -8.57 19.83
N ARG A 95 -2.63 -7.48 19.21
CA ARG A 95 -1.80 -7.48 18.01
C ARG A 95 -2.42 -8.29 16.86
N LYS A 96 -3.69 -8.03 16.59
CA LYS A 96 -4.48 -8.78 15.63
C LYS A 96 -5.20 -7.85 14.66
N VAL A 97 -5.13 -8.16 13.36
CA VAL A 97 -5.92 -7.52 12.30
C VAL A 97 -7.25 -8.25 12.20
N TYR A 98 -8.36 -7.53 12.25
CA TYR A 98 -9.70 -8.08 12.03
C TYR A 98 -10.04 -8.17 10.54
N GLY A 99 -9.50 -7.25 9.75
CA GLY A 99 -9.69 -7.21 8.31
C GLY A 99 -9.35 -5.86 7.71
N ILE A 100 -9.45 -5.80 6.40
CA ILE A 100 -9.27 -4.56 5.62
C ILE A 100 -10.45 -4.35 4.68
N LYS A 101 -10.67 -3.09 4.26
CA LYS A 101 -11.53 -2.73 3.13
C LYS A 101 -10.84 -1.66 2.30
N VAL A 102 -10.83 -1.84 0.98
CA VAL A 102 -10.33 -0.82 0.06
C VAL A 102 -11.45 0.19 -0.18
N LEU A 103 -11.17 1.46 0.13
CA LEU A 103 -12.11 2.57 0.00
C LEU A 103 -12.09 3.18 -1.40
N SER A 104 -10.90 3.39 -1.93
CA SER A 104 -10.68 3.91 -3.29
C SER A 104 -9.33 3.47 -3.84
N HIS A 105 -9.27 3.37 -5.17
CA HIS A 105 -8.04 3.02 -5.88
C HIS A 105 -8.07 3.54 -7.33
N SER A 106 -6.91 3.66 -7.94
CA SER A 106 -6.73 3.98 -9.37
C SER A 106 -6.08 2.84 -10.14
N GLU A 107 -6.23 1.60 -9.67
CA GLU A 107 -5.66 0.40 -10.27
C GLU A 107 -6.33 0.04 -11.60
N THR A 108 -5.61 -0.72 -12.44
CA THR A 108 -6.08 -1.18 -13.75
C THR A 108 -7.32 -2.07 -13.61
N PRO A 109 -8.45 -1.73 -14.28
CA PRO A 109 -9.65 -2.56 -14.27
C PRO A 109 -9.38 -4.00 -14.75
N GLY A 110 -9.95 -4.98 -14.04
CA GLY A 110 -9.80 -6.40 -14.36
C GLY A 110 -8.44 -7.03 -13.97
N LEU A 111 -7.51 -6.26 -13.41
CA LEU A 111 -6.23 -6.72 -12.88
C LEU A 111 -6.05 -6.22 -11.44
N GLY A 112 -5.40 -5.09 -11.25
CA GLY A 112 -5.14 -4.51 -9.93
C GLY A 112 -6.43 -4.14 -9.17
N SER A 113 -7.52 -3.85 -9.86
CA SER A 113 -8.84 -3.59 -9.24
C SER A 113 -9.38 -4.76 -8.40
N HIS A 114 -8.86 -5.97 -8.58
CA HIS A 114 -9.24 -7.12 -7.74
C HIS A 114 -8.78 -7.00 -6.26
N ILE A 115 -7.99 -5.98 -5.91
CA ILE A 115 -7.68 -5.65 -4.50
C ILE A 115 -8.94 -5.34 -3.68
N THR A 116 -10.04 -4.91 -4.31
CA THR A 116 -11.34 -4.69 -3.66
C THR A 116 -12.18 -5.95 -3.54
N GLY A 117 -11.66 -7.08 -4.06
CA GLY A 117 -12.36 -8.35 -4.05
C GLY A 117 -12.31 -9.01 -2.66
N GLU A 118 -13.43 -9.58 -2.23
CA GLU A 118 -13.57 -10.26 -0.94
C GLU A 118 -12.50 -11.34 -0.74
N VAL A 119 -12.15 -12.09 -1.79
CA VAL A 119 -11.13 -13.14 -1.75
C VAL A 119 -9.76 -12.57 -1.36
N PHE A 120 -9.40 -11.39 -1.87
CA PHE A 120 -8.13 -10.75 -1.52
C PHE A 120 -8.18 -10.16 -0.11
N GLU A 121 -9.26 -9.47 0.24
CA GLU A 121 -9.45 -8.86 1.56
C GLU A 121 -9.46 -9.91 2.69
N GLN A 122 -9.99 -11.11 2.43
CA GLN A 122 -9.98 -12.24 3.38
C GLN A 122 -8.57 -12.70 3.77
N ASN A 123 -7.54 -12.43 2.95
CA ASN A 123 -6.16 -12.72 3.35
C ASN A 123 -5.73 -11.97 4.63
N PHE A 124 -6.41 -10.93 5.02
CA PHE A 124 -6.05 -10.11 6.18
C PHE A 124 -6.93 -10.37 7.41
N VAL A 125 -7.95 -11.22 7.27
CA VAL A 125 -8.87 -11.51 8.37
C VAL A 125 -8.18 -12.35 9.43
N ASP A 126 -8.29 -11.91 10.68
CA ASP A 126 -7.79 -12.60 11.88
C ASP A 126 -6.26 -12.84 11.89
N LYS A 127 -5.50 -12.05 11.13
CA LYS A 127 -4.04 -12.18 11.09
C LYS A 127 -3.35 -11.51 12.27
N PRO A 128 -2.30 -12.12 12.84
CA PRO A 128 -1.45 -11.45 13.83
C PRO A 128 -0.65 -10.33 13.17
N PHE A 129 -0.31 -9.29 13.92
CA PHE A 129 0.58 -8.23 13.43
C PHE A 129 1.95 -8.78 13.09
N GLY A 130 2.49 -8.41 11.95
CA GLY A 130 3.79 -8.87 11.50
C GLY A 130 4.21 -8.31 10.15
N ASP A 131 5.37 -8.75 9.69
CA ASP A 131 5.92 -8.42 8.38
C ASP A 131 5.37 -9.38 7.32
N TYR A 132 4.20 -9.06 6.79
CA TYR A 132 3.53 -9.89 5.80
C TYR A 132 4.32 -9.98 4.49
N GLN A 133 4.37 -11.19 3.93
CA GLN A 133 5.03 -11.50 2.67
C GLN A 133 4.02 -11.89 1.60
N VAL A 134 4.14 -11.30 0.41
CA VAL A 134 3.27 -11.62 -0.72
C VAL A 134 3.79 -12.85 -1.45
N VAL A 135 2.94 -13.86 -1.58
CA VAL A 135 3.25 -15.14 -2.24
C VAL A 135 2.38 -15.36 -3.46
N LYS A 136 2.93 -16.05 -4.50
CA LYS A 136 2.20 -16.40 -5.73
C LYS A 136 1.64 -17.83 -5.70
N ARG A 137 1.42 -18.36 -4.54
CA ARG A 137 0.88 -19.69 -4.26
C ARG A 137 -0.16 -19.57 -3.15
N PRO A 138 -0.98 -20.58 -2.92
CA PRO A 138 -1.86 -20.61 -1.75
C PRO A 138 -1.09 -20.37 -0.47
N VAL A 139 -1.69 -19.61 0.44
CA VAL A 139 -1.11 -19.23 1.74
C VAL A 139 -0.84 -20.48 2.57
N ALA A 140 0.36 -20.60 3.11
CA ALA A 140 0.79 -21.68 3.98
C ALA A 140 1.10 -21.21 5.41
N ASP A 141 1.32 -19.91 5.60
CA ASP A 141 1.66 -19.28 6.87
C ASP A 141 0.77 -18.06 7.14
N LEU A 142 0.56 -17.73 8.43
CA LEU A 142 -0.22 -16.55 8.82
C LEU A 142 0.41 -15.23 8.37
N MET A 143 1.71 -15.19 8.13
CA MET A 143 2.43 -14.01 7.63
C MET A 143 2.42 -13.90 6.11
N GLU A 144 1.78 -14.82 5.41
CA GLU A 144 1.69 -14.79 3.95
C GLU A 144 0.36 -14.19 3.48
N VAL A 145 0.40 -13.46 2.37
CA VAL A 145 -0.74 -12.92 1.65
C VAL A 145 -0.67 -13.41 0.20
N GLU A 146 -1.73 -14.05 -0.28
CA GLU A 146 -1.78 -14.53 -1.65
C GLU A 146 -1.91 -13.36 -2.62
N ALA A 147 -1.00 -13.32 -3.60
CA ALA A 147 -1.01 -12.30 -4.64
C ALA A 147 -2.17 -12.53 -5.62
N ILE A 148 -2.76 -11.45 -6.06
CA ILE A 148 -3.69 -11.47 -7.18
C ILE A 148 -2.91 -11.83 -8.46
N THR A 149 -3.38 -12.84 -9.18
CA THR A 149 -2.79 -13.24 -10.45
C THR A 149 -2.82 -12.07 -11.45
N GLY A 150 -1.66 -11.70 -11.98
CA GLY A 150 -1.51 -10.55 -12.87
C GLY A 150 -1.40 -9.19 -12.17
N ALA A 151 -1.53 -9.13 -10.83
CA ALA A 151 -1.46 -7.88 -10.06
C ALA A 151 -0.61 -8.02 -8.77
N THR A 152 0.52 -8.73 -8.85
CA THR A 152 1.41 -8.95 -7.69
C THR A 152 1.92 -7.63 -7.11
N VAL A 153 2.21 -6.63 -7.97
CA VAL A 153 2.69 -5.32 -7.51
C VAL A 153 1.60 -4.61 -6.72
N SER A 154 0.37 -4.55 -7.21
CA SER A 154 -0.77 -3.96 -6.48
C SER A 154 -1.01 -4.68 -5.15
N SER A 155 -0.90 -6.02 -5.13
CA SER A 155 -1.00 -6.82 -3.90
C SER A 155 0.09 -6.46 -2.89
N GLN A 156 1.34 -6.29 -3.34
CA GLN A 156 2.45 -5.88 -2.49
C GLN A 156 2.24 -4.49 -1.90
N LEU A 157 1.80 -3.54 -2.72
CA LEU A 157 1.55 -2.16 -2.28
C LEU A 157 0.43 -2.09 -1.23
N VAL A 158 -0.63 -2.88 -1.37
CA VAL A 158 -1.66 -3.00 -0.32
C VAL A 158 -1.07 -3.55 0.97
N VAL A 159 -0.25 -4.60 0.91
CA VAL A 159 0.43 -5.16 2.09
C VAL A 159 1.29 -4.10 2.78
N ASP A 160 2.03 -3.29 2.01
CA ASP A 160 2.89 -2.24 2.57
C ASP A 160 2.07 -1.12 3.23
N ILE A 161 0.92 -0.76 2.65
CA ILE A 161 -0.02 0.20 3.27
C ILE A 161 -0.59 -0.36 4.57
N VAL A 162 -0.97 -1.65 4.60
CA VAL A 162 -1.48 -2.32 5.81
C VAL A 162 -0.42 -2.36 6.91
N LYS A 163 0.83 -2.72 6.59
CA LYS A 163 1.94 -2.71 7.55
C LYS A 163 2.18 -1.33 8.14
N LYS A 164 2.15 -0.30 7.29
CA LYS A 164 2.27 1.10 7.71
C LYS A 164 1.12 1.50 8.65
N ALA A 165 -0.12 1.17 8.30
CA ALA A 165 -1.30 1.44 9.13
C ALA A 165 -1.21 0.80 10.51
N ILE A 166 -0.75 -0.46 10.58
CA ILE A 166 -0.52 -1.17 11.84
C ILE A 166 0.51 -0.44 12.70
N ASN A 167 1.62 0.01 12.11
CA ASN A 167 2.66 0.73 12.84
C ASN A 167 2.17 2.10 13.33
N GLU A 168 1.43 2.83 12.51
CA GLU A 168 0.80 4.09 12.94
C GLU A 168 -0.16 3.87 14.12
N MET A 169 -0.95 2.80 14.07
CA MET A 169 -1.85 2.42 15.16
C MET A 169 -1.08 2.06 16.44
N LEU A 170 -0.03 1.25 16.35
CA LEU A 170 0.81 0.89 17.49
C LEU A 170 1.43 2.13 18.14
N LEU A 171 2.00 3.04 17.35
CA LEU A 171 2.59 4.28 17.83
C LEU A 171 1.55 5.19 18.50
N ALA A 172 0.31 5.24 17.97
CA ALA A 172 -0.77 6.00 18.57
C ALA A 172 -1.16 5.50 19.98
N TYR A 173 -0.97 4.21 20.24
CA TYR A 173 -1.22 3.59 21.54
C TYR A 173 0.04 3.45 22.41
N GLY A 174 1.20 3.97 21.96
CA GLY A 174 2.47 3.95 22.71
C GLY A 174 3.17 2.60 22.71
N PHE A 175 2.86 1.75 21.74
CA PHE A 175 3.58 0.49 21.52
C PHE A 175 4.74 0.68 20.52
N ASP A 176 5.72 -0.19 20.61
CA ASP A 176 6.82 -0.23 19.64
C ASP A 176 6.33 -0.67 18.25
N ALA A 177 6.84 -0.01 17.22
CA ALA A 177 6.56 -0.37 15.83
C ALA A 177 7.13 -1.76 15.51
N ILE A 178 6.46 -2.46 14.60
CA ILE A 178 6.96 -3.72 14.04
C ILE A 178 8.09 -3.40 13.07
N ALA A 179 9.19 -4.16 13.12
CA ALA A 179 10.22 -4.08 12.09
C ALA A 179 9.62 -4.50 10.74
N ILE A 180 9.61 -3.58 9.79
CA ILE A 180 9.09 -3.79 8.44
C ILE A 180 10.28 -3.90 7.50
N THR A 181 10.33 -4.98 6.73
CA THR A 181 11.23 -5.07 5.58
C THR A 181 10.59 -4.33 4.42
N GLU A 182 11.06 -3.11 4.13
CA GLU A 182 10.62 -2.39 2.95
C GLU A 182 11.21 -3.06 1.71
N VAL A 183 10.33 -3.63 0.88
CA VAL A 183 10.72 -4.03 -0.47
C VAL A 183 10.78 -2.76 -1.31
N PRO A 184 11.93 -2.39 -1.90
CA PRO A 184 12.02 -1.20 -2.72
C PRO A 184 11.03 -1.35 -3.89
N VAL A 185 10.00 -0.52 -3.88
CA VAL A 185 9.06 -0.43 -5.01
C VAL A 185 9.83 0.14 -6.18
N VAL A 186 10.15 -0.68 -7.14
CA VAL A 186 10.63 -0.22 -8.45
C VAL A 186 9.42 0.45 -9.12
N THR A 187 9.26 1.73 -8.84
CA THR A 187 8.31 2.59 -9.58
C THR A 187 8.74 2.57 -11.03
N GLY A 188 7.86 1.97 -11.83
CA GLY A 188 8.10 1.57 -13.18
C GLY A 188 8.54 2.64 -14.13
N ALA A 189 9.29 2.15 -15.10
CA ALA A 189 9.34 2.54 -16.50
C ALA A 189 9.58 4.03 -16.78
N THR A 190 10.83 4.41 -16.66
CA THR A 190 11.37 5.31 -17.68
C THR A 190 11.93 4.41 -18.79
N ASP A 191 11.19 4.27 -19.88
CA ASP A 191 11.67 3.67 -21.11
C ASP A 191 12.91 4.44 -21.58
N THR A 192 14.07 3.87 -21.32
CA THR A 192 15.28 4.22 -22.05
C THR A 192 15.65 3.01 -22.89
N SER A 193 15.11 2.99 -24.10
CA SER A 193 15.57 2.12 -25.17
C SER A 193 17.06 2.38 -25.41
N THR A 194 17.91 1.50 -24.92
CA THR A 194 19.29 1.41 -25.37
C THR A 194 19.55 0.00 -25.83
N GLY A 195 19.92 -0.10 -27.10
CA GLY A 195 20.02 -1.32 -27.88
C GLY A 195 20.85 -2.43 -27.23
N ALA A 196 20.27 -3.61 -27.26
CA ALA A 196 20.96 -4.85 -26.93
C ALA A 196 21.96 -5.19 -28.03
N THR A 197 23.22 -5.29 -27.66
CA THR A 197 24.24 -5.92 -28.48
C THR A 197 24.40 -7.35 -27.97
N ASP A 198 23.95 -8.31 -28.75
CA ASP A 198 24.17 -9.74 -28.50
C ASP A 198 25.67 -10.06 -28.53
N THR A 199 26.16 -10.61 -27.43
CA THR A 199 27.42 -11.35 -27.44
C THR A 199 27.20 -12.67 -26.69
N SER A 200 27.01 -13.73 -27.48
CA SER A 200 26.97 -15.12 -26.99
C SER A 200 28.35 -15.54 -26.52
N THR A 201 28.51 -15.89 -25.27
CA THR A 201 29.67 -16.65 -24.79
C THR A 201 29.19 -17.76 -23.85
N SER A 202 29.46 -18.98 -24.26
CA SER A 202 29.21 -20.20 -23.50
C SER A 202 29.98 -20.20 -22.17
N ALA A 203 29.29 -20.43 -21.08
CA ALA A 203 29.89 -20.56 -19.75
C ALA A 203 29.71 -22.00 -19.23
N THR A 204 30.81 -22.60 -18.94
CA THR A 204 31.01 -23.83 -18.18
C THR A 204 30.71 -23.60 -16.68
N ASP A 205 30.14 -24.61 -16.05
CA ASP A 205 29.83 -24.75 -14.64
C ASP A 205 30.93 -24.26 -13.69
N ALA A 206 30.54 -23.44 -12.70
CA ALA A 206 31.20 -23.37 -11.39
C ALA A 206 30.24 -22.82 -10.34
N THR A 207 29.82 -23.66 -9.41
CA THR A 207 29.04 -23.32 -8.22
C THR A 207 29.86 -22.42 -7.29
N SER A 208 29.50 -21.16 -7.13
CA SER A 208 30.07 -20.25 -6.14
C SER A 208 28.95 -19.47 -5.45
N SER A 209 28.78 -19.72 -4.16
CA SER A 209 27.88 -18.94 -3.30
C SER A 209 28.54 -17.59 -2.93
N ALA A 210 28.01 -16.50 -3.44
CA ALA A 210 28.44 -15.16 -3.08
C ALA A 210 27.47 -14.55 -2.04
N THR A 211 27.98 -14.16 -0.89
CA THR A 211 27.25 -13.36 0.10
C THR A 211 27.53 -11.88 -0.17
N VAL A 212 26.49 -11.12 -0.46
CA VAL A 212 26.57 -9.67 -0.66
C VAL A 212 26.18 -8.97 0.63
N THR A 213 27.11 -8.24 1.24
CA THR A 213 26.83 -7.36 2.38
C THR A 213 26.86 -5.92 1.90
N THR A 214 25.71 -5.23 1.94
CA THR A 214 25.59 -3.84 1.56
C THR A 214 25.73 -2.96 2.80
N GLY A 215 26.84 -2.23 2.94
CA GLY A 215 27.04 -1.22 3.96
C GLY A 215 26.90 0.20 3.34
N ALA A 216 25.96 0.99 3.83
CA ALA A 216 25.83 2.39 3.45
C ALA A 216 26.48 3.27 4.55
N THR A 217 27.48 4.08 4.18
CA THR A 217 28.06 5.08 5.07
C THR A 217 27.67 6.46 4.53
N VAL A 218 26.92 7.23 5.33
CA VAL A 218 26.57 8.62 5.03
C VAL A 218 27.57 9.53 5.74
N THR A 219 28.34 10.29 4.97
CA THR A 219 29.17 11.41 5.48
C THR A 219 28.53 12.71 5.01
N ASP A 220 28.01 13.48 5.96
CA ASP A 220 27.50 14.83 5.71
C ASP A 220 28.66 15.84 5.79
N THR A 221 29.00 16.43 4.65
CA THR A 221 29.80 17.65 4.59
C THR A 221 29.05 18.65 3.74
N GLY A 222 28.53 19.67 4.39
CA GLY A 222 27.65 20.72 3.87
C GLY A 222 27.98 21.18 2.44
N THR A 223 26.94 21.21 1.62
CA THR A 223 26.84 21.56 0.20
C THR A 223 26.99 20.39 -0.77
N GLY A 224 25.87 19.69 -0.99
CA GLY A 224 25.71 18.73 -2.09
C GLY A 224 25.92 17.27 -1.66
N ALA A 225 24.82 16.53 -1.53
CA ALA A 225 24.87 15.09 -1.25
C ALA A 225 25.33 14.32 -2.50
N THR A 226 26.48 13.67 -2.40
CA THR A 226 26.96 12.72 -3.42
C THR A 226 26.86 11.31 -2.82
N ILE A 227 26.02 10.47 -3.39
CA ILE A 227 25.92 9.05 -3.00
C ILE A 227 26.92 8.27 -3.85
N THR A 228 27.96 7.71 -3.21
CA THR A 228 28.89 6.81 -3.87
C THR A 228 28.64 5.39 -3.40
N THR A 229 28.15 4.52 -4.29
CA THR A 229 27.96 3.10 -4.03
C THR A 229 29.25 2.35 -4.34
N GLY A 230 29.96 1.90 -3.32
CA GLY A 230 31.13 1.04 -3.47
C GLY A 230 30.78 -0.42 -3.16
N ALA A 231 30.91 -1.28 -4.15
CA ALA A 231 30.80 -2.74 -3.95
C ALA A 231 32.21 -3.31 -3.77
N THR A 232 32.47 -3.91 -2.60
CA THR A 232 33.71 -4.65 -2.34
C THR A 232 33.43 -6.13 -2.42
N VAL A 233 34.03 -6.83 -3.36
CA VAL A 233 33.95 -8.29 -3.48
C VAL A 233 35.17 -8.88 -2.76
N THR A 234 34.92 -9.63 -1.70
CA THR A 234 35.98 -10.38 -0.99
C THR A 234 35.83 -11.86 -1.33
N THR A 235 36.75 -12.41 -2.09
CA THR A 235 36.86 -13.86 -2.34
C THR A 235 37.69 -14.50 -1.25
N GLY A 236 37.04 -15.25 -0.36
CA GLY A 236 37.71 -16.08 0.64
C GLY A 236 37.96 -17.47 0.07
N ALA A 237 39.23 -17.80 -0.17
CA ALA A 237 39.65 -19.17 -0.48
C ALA A 237 39.83 -19.95 0.84
N THR A 238 39.02 -20.98 1.09
CA THR A 238 39.24 -21.91 2.19
C THR A 238 40.03 -23.08 1.67
N SER A 239 41.30 -23.16 2.10
CA SER A 239 42.16 -24.30 1.89
C SER A 239 41.71 -25.45 2.81
N LEU A 240 41.26 -26.56 2.21
CA LEU A 240 41.09 -27.82 2.94
C LEU A 240 42.46 -28.52 3.03
N GLY A 241 43.05 -28.44 4.22
CA GLY A 241 44.20 -29.22 4.56
C GLY A 241 43.80 -30.68 4.80
N GLY A 242 44.45 -31.58 4.09
CA GLY A 242 44.37 -33.01 4.33
C GLY A 242 45.02 -33.38 5.66
N GLY A 243 44.44 -34.34 6.35
CA GLY A 243 44.95 -35.01 7.54
C GLY A 243 44.70 -36.50 7.38
N GLU A 244 45.77 -37.23 7.08
CA GLU A 244 45.84 -38.69 7.23
C GLU A 244 45.70 -39.06 8.72
N TYR A 245 44.92 -40.05 9.02
CA TYR A 245 45.19 -41.32 9.73
C TYR A 245 43.89 -42.12 9.84
#